data_fb1d1ae577682707a9b095b945171305
#
_entry.id   fb1d1ae577682707a9b095b945171305
#
_cell.length_a   1.000
_cell.length_b   1.000
_cell.length_c   1.000
_cell.angle_alpha   90.00
_cell.angle_beta   90.00
_cell.angle_gamma   90.00
#
_symmetry.space_group_name_H-M   'P 1'
#
loop_
_entity.id
_entity.type
_entity.pdbx_description
1 polymer ?
#
loop_
_entity_poly.entity_id
_entity_poly.type
_entity_poly.pdbx_seq_one_letter_code
_entity_poly.pdbx_strand_id
1 'polypeptide(L)'
;MLTKKTIYLSCFLLSLTFTVTAQQKTDTISYIQSLDITTGKIDTLLKAQRHYEAPNWHPDGYLIMNSYGKLYTLDIATKKIASLNTGTAIECNNDHGLSPDKKWLAISNNNRRDTSNKPYHSAVYILPVTGGEPVLLTKNSPSYWHGWSMDGKTLTYCAERNNNYDIYTISVDGGEEKRLTTTDNLDDGPDYSTDGKYIYFNSYRSGHMHIWRMHTDGSNPEQLTFDDYSNWFAHPSPDNKWIVYIAYITDEKQNHLFGKQVKLRLMNLADKTIKDLTPVFYGGQGTINVPSWSADSKKIAFVSYSVK
;
A
#
# COMPACT_ATOMS: atom_id res chain seq x y z
N MET A 1 5.49 18.21 -59.43
CA MET A 1 6.05 17.00 -58.81
C MET A 1 6.73 17.40 -57.52
N LEU A 2 5.97 17.42 -56.41
CA LEU A 2 6.47 17.84 -55.10
C LEU A 2 6.50 16.59 -54.19
N THR A 3 7.72 16.18 -53.82
CA THR A 3 7.96 15.06 -52.93
C THR A 3 7.70 15.45 -51.48
N LYS A 4 6.75 14.78 -50.84
CA LYS A 4 6.48 14.86 -49.41
C LYS A 4 7.61 14.15 -48.64
N LYS A 5 8.36 14.91 -47.83
CA LYS A 5 9.21 14.34 -46.78
C LYS A 5 8.37 14.12 -45.51
N THR A 6 8.16 12.89 -45.18
CA THR A 6 7.58 12.46 -43.91
C THR A 6 8.67 12.51 -42.84
N ILE A 7 8.49 13.38 -41.84
CA ILE A 7 9.36 13.46 -40.65
C ILE A 7 8.86 12.46 -39.64
N TYR A 8 9.61 11.41 -39.36
CA TYR A 8 9.43 10.55 -38.19
C TYR A 8 10.03 11.26 -36.98
N LEU A 9 9.18 11.77 -36.09
CA LEU A 9 9.56 12.28 -34.78
C LEU A 9 8.62 11.64 -33.77
N SER A 10 9.03 10.55 -33.18
CA SER A 10 8.60 10.09 -31.87
C SER A 10 9.25 8.75 -31.51
N CYS A 11 9.79 8.67 -30.36
CA CYS A 11 10.14 7.52 -29.52
C CYS A 11 11.46 7.72 -28.78
N PHE A 12 11.60 8.82 -28.02
CA PHE A 12 12.77 8.95 -27.12
C PHE A 12 12.46 9.50 -25.73
N LEU A 13 11.19 9.64 -25.35
CA LEU A 13 10.83 10.25 -24.05
C LEU A 13 10.42 9.23 -22.95
N LEU A 14 10.15 7.95 -23.30
CA LEU A 14 9.69 6.97 -22.30
C LEU A 14 10.82 6.26 -21.54
N SER A 15 12.04 6.20 -22.08
CA SER A 15 13.15 5.47 -21.44
C SER A 15 13.85 6.25 -20.32
N LEU A 16 13.77 7.59 -20.32
CA LEU A 16 14.44 8.42 -19.31
C LEU A 16 13.74 8.42 -17.96
N THR A 17 12.42 8.33 -17.93
CA THR A 17 11.66 8.35 -16.66
C THR A 17 11.82 7.06 -15.85
N PHE A 18 11.90 5.91 -16.52
CA PHE A 18 12.12 4.62 -15.84
C PHE A 18 13.52 4.47 -15.25
N THR A 19 14.52 4.98 -15.93
CA THR A 19 15.91 4.95 -15.45
C THR A 19 16.11 5.87 -14.25
N VAL A 20 15.50 7.06 -14.25
CA VAL A 20 15.61 8.02 -13.15
C VAL A 20 14.93 7.48 -11.87
N THR A 21 13.75 6.86 -11.96
CA THR A 21 13.08 6.29 -10.79
C THR A 21 13.79 5.06 -10.23
N ALA A 22 14.37 4.20 -11.08
CA ALA A 22 15.17 3.06 -10.65
C ALA A 22 16.46 3.51 -9.95
N GLN A 23 17.18 4.46 -10.52
CA GLN A 23 18.40 5.02 -9.94
C GLN A 23 18.11 5.71 -8.60
N GLN A 24 17.03 6.47 -8.53
CA GLN A 24 16.64 7.16 -7.30
C GLN A 24 16.34 6.19 -6.14
N LYS A 25 15.78 5.01 -6.41
CA LYS A 25 15.56 3.97 -5.40
C LYS A 25 16.88 3.32 -4.92
N THR A 26 17.86 3.16 -5.79
CA THR A 26 19.17 2.57 -5.42
C THR A 26 20.01 3.47 -4.54
N ASP A 27 19.86 4.79 -4.65
CA ASP A 27 20.61 5.79 -3.88
C ASP A 27 19.91 6.21 -2.59
N THR A 28 18.76 5.59 -2.25
CA THR A 28 18.02 5.92 -1.04
C THR A 28 18.63 5.31 0.23
N ILE A 29 18.54 6.10 1.29
CA ILE A 29 18.68 5.62 2.67
C ILE A 29 17.27 5.54 3.24
N SER A 30 16.87 4.36 3.72
CA SER A 30 15.62 4.15 4.43
C SER A 30 15.81 4.32 5.92
N TYR A 31 14.92 5.08 6.55
CA TYR A 31 14.77 5.17 8.00
C TYR A 31 13.48 4.45 8.36
N ILE A 32 13.58 3.22 8.84
CA ILE A 32 12.44 2.47 9.36
C ILE A 32 12.20 2.99 10.78
N GLN A 33 11.00 3.50 11.02
CA GLN A 33 10.67 4.25 12.23
C GLN A 33 9.40 3.73 12.88
N SER A 34 9.28 3.95 14.19
CA SER A 34 8.02 3.85 14.91
C SER A 34 7.65 5.21 15.49
N LEU A 35 6.36 5.54 15.47
CA LEU A 35 5.81 6.75 16.03
C LEU A 35 4.76 6.40 17.08
N ASP A 36 4.90 6.94 18.28
CA ASP A 36 3.90 6.88 19.34
C ASP A 36 2.84 7.96 19.10
N ILE A 37 1.58 7.57 18.86
CA ILE A 37 0.51 8.50 18.48
C ILE A 37 0.07 9.44 19.58
N THR A 38 0.39 9.11 20.87
CA THR A 38 0.02 9.90 22.03
C THR A 38 1.04 10.98 22.30
N THR A 39 2.32 10.62 22.26
CA THR A 39 3.43 11.52 22.60
C THR A 39 4.02 12.23 21.39
N GLY A 40 3.77 11.71 20.18
CA GLY A 40 4.43 12.18 18.95
C GLY A 40 5.90 11.75 18.83
N LYS A 41 6.39 10.92 19.76
CA LYS A 41 7.80 10.48 19.75
C LYS A 41 8.05 9.55 18.58
N ILE A 42 9.09 9.86 17.80
CA ILE A 42 9.58 9.02 16.70
C ILE A 42 10.89 8.35 17.13
N ASP A 43 10.93 7.04 17.06
CA ASP A 43 12.14 6.23 17.29
C ASP A 43 12.58 5.60 15.95
N THR A 44 13.84 5.80 15.55
CA THR A 44 14.43 5.12 14.39
C THR A 44 14.80 3.69 14.79
N LEU A 45 14.09 2.72 14.23
CA LEU A 45 14.33 1.30 14.46
C LEU A 45 15.53 0.80 13.68
N LEU A 46 15.68 1.26 12.43
CA LEU A 46 16.79 0.92 11.55
C LEU A 46 17.05 2.05 10.56
N LYS A 47 18.35 2.35 10.32
CA LYS A 47 18.81 3.14 9.19
C LYS A 47 19.60 2.25 8.25
N ALA A 48 19.20 2.17 6.99
CA ALA A 48 19.83 1.29 6.02
C ALA A 48 20.07 1.99 4.68
N GLN A 49 21.25 1.77 4.09
CA GLN A 49 21.54 2.18 2.71
C GLN A 49 20.96 1.16 1.74
N ARG A 50 19.65 1.04 1.78
CA ARG A 50 18.84 0.13 0.98
C ARG A 50 17.41 0.62 1.01
N HIS A 51 16.69 0.47 -0.09
CA HIS A 51 15.28 0.81 -0.18
C HIS A 51 14.44 -0.26 0.49
N TYR A 52 13.91 0.02 1.70
CA TYR A 52 12.89 -0.78 2.37
C TYR A 52 11.56 -0.03 2.30
N GLU A 53 10.46 -0.78 2.19
CA GLU A 53 9.11 -0.24 2.02
C GLU A 53 8.10 -0.95 2.93
N ALA A 54 6.99 -0.25 3.26
CA ALA A 54 5.75 -0.84 3.75
C ALA A 54 5.93 -1.73 4.99
N PRO A 55 6.28 -1.17 6.16
CA PRO A 55 6.47 -1.94 7.38
C PRO A 55 5.13 -2.39 7.96
N ASN A 56 4.83 -3.70 7.90
CA ASN A 56 3.66 -4.32 8.50
C ASN A 56 4.02 -4.88 9.89
N TRP A 57 3.32 -4.45 10.94
CA TRP A 57 3.66 -4.79 12.34
C TRP A 57 3.10 -6.14 12.75
N HIS A 58 3.99 -7.07 13.13
CA HIS A 58 3.60 -8.34 13.73
C HIS A 58 3.51 -8.22 15.27
N PRO A 59 2.48 -8.78 15.94
CA PRO A 59 2.34 -8.68 17.40
C PRO A 59 3.50 -9.29 18.19
N ASP A 60 4.25 -10.24 17.62
CA ASP A 60 5.43 -10.85 18.24
C ASP A 60 6.68 -9.95 18.23
N GLY A 61 6.54 -8.66 17.86
CA GLY A 61 7.60 -7.67 18.00
C GLY A 61 8.56 -7.58 16.82
N TYR A 62 8.11 -7.91 15.61
CA TYR A 62 8.89 -7.67 14.40
C TYR A 62 8.04 -6.96 13.32
N LEU A 63 8.71 -6.37 12.33
CA LEU A 63 8.08 -5.81 11.13
C LEU A 63 8.33 -6.74 9.94
N ILE A 64 7.35 -6.87 9.04
CA ILE A 64 7.53 -7.42 7.70
C ILE A 64 7.66 -6.24 6.75
N MET A 65 8.65 -6.26 5.85
CA MET A 65 8.96 -5.17 4.93
C MET A 65 9.32 -5.71 3.56
N ASN A 66 9.04 -4.95 2.52
CA ASN A 66 9.52 -5.22 1.16
C ASN A 66 10.88 -4.54 0.90
N SER A 67 11.70 -5.15 0.08
CA SER A 67 12.86 -4.54 -0.56
C SER A 67 13.22 -5.26 -1.85
N TYR A 68 13.11 -4.54 -2.97
CA TYR A 68 13.45 -5.05 -4.31
C TYR A 68 12.83 -6.41 -4.64
N GLY A 69 11.51 -6.52 -4.41
CA GLY A 69 10.74 -7.73 -4.76
C GLY A 69 10.82 -8.87 -3.74
N LYS A 70 11.52 -8.69 -2.62
CA LYS A 70 11.65 -9.69 -1.55
C LYS A 70 11.13 -9.17 -0.24
N LEU A 71 10.60 -10.06 0.58
CA LEU A 71 10.16 -9.74 1.93
C LEU A 71 11.25 -10.04 2.96
N TYR A 72 11.27 -9.20 3.99
CA TYR A 72 12.21 -9.29 5.11
C TYR A 72 11.46 -9.07 6.41
N THR A 73 11.95 -9.68 7.48
CA THR A 73 11.55 -9.36 8.85
C THR A 73 12.61 -8.49 9.51
N LEU A 74 12.17 -7.51 10.31
CA LEU A 74 13.01 -6.70 11.20
C LEU A 74 12.56 -6.93 12.64
N ASP A 75 13.32 -7.62 13.45
CA ASP A 75 13.08 -7.72 14.88
C ASP A 75 13.29 -6.36 15.55
N ILE A 76 12.24 -5.86 16.23
CA ILE A 76 12.22 -4.49 16.77
C ILE A 76 13.19 -4.35 17.94
N ALA A 77 13.38 -5.39 18.76
CA ALA A 77 14.25 -5.35 19.92
C ALA A 77 15.73 -5.49 19.56
N THR A 78 16.05 -6.47 18.73
CA THR A 78 17.45 -6.81 18.39
C THR A 78 17.96 -6.08 17.14
N LYS A 79 17.07 -5.45 16.36
CA LYS A 79 17.38 -4.80 15.06
C LYS A 79 17.90 -5.74 13.99
N LYS A 80 17.73 -7.04 14.17
CA LYS A 80 18.14 -8.04 13.20
C LYS A 80 17.16 -8.13 12.05
N ILE A 81 17.70 -8.19 10.83
CA ILE A 81 16.95 -8.44 9.61
C ILE A 81 17.15 -9.89 9.19
N ALA A 82 16.07 -10.53 8.77
CA ALA A 82 16.10 -11.85 8.13
C ALA A 82 15.27 -11.84 6.86
N SER A 83 15.64 -12.62 5.86
CA SER A 83 14.85 -12.83 4.65
C SER A 83 13.66 -13.74 4.97
N LEU A 84 12.47 -13.36 4.53
CA LEU A 84 11.29 -14.22 4.57
C LEU A 84 11.22 -15.04 3.27
N ASN A 85 11.13 -16.36 3.39
CA ASN A 85 10.99 -17.23 2.22
C ASN A 85 9.56 -17.12 1.65
N THR A 86 9.43 -16.61 0.44
CA THR A 86 8.14 -16.48 -0.27
C THR A 86 8.03 -17.46 -1.45
N GLY A 87 8.83 -18.53 -1.45
CA GLY A 87 8.82 -19.57 -2.49
C GLY A 87 9.05 -18.98 -3.88
N THR A 88 8.11 -19.23 -4.77
CA THR A 88 8.15 -18.73 -6.16
C THR A 88 7.79 -17.25 -6.32
N ALA A 89 7.25 -16.57 -5.29
CA ALA A 89 6.95 -15.14 -5.31
C ALA A 89 8.19 -14.31 -4.99
N ILE A 90 8.98 -13.96 -5.99
CA ILE A 90 10.26 -13.27 -5.86
C ILE A 90 10.25 -11.84 -6.39
N GLU A 91 9.10 -11.35 -6.83
CA GLU A 91 8.89 -9.99 -7.33
C GLU A 91 7.69 -9.33 -6.63
N CYS A 92 7.65 -9.49 -5.29
CA CYS A 92 6.63 -8.85 -4.48
C CYS A 92 6.73 -7.33 -4.59
N ASN A 93 5.58 -6.66 -4.69
CA ASN A 93 5.54 -5.22 -4.49
C ASN A 93 5.41 -4.89 -2.99
N ASN A 94 5.08 -3.65 -2.65
CA ASN A 94 4.96 -3.20 -1.27
C ASN A 94 3.62 -3.58 -0.60
N ASP A 95 2.68 -4.22 -1.32
CA ASP A 95 1.36 -4.57 -0.78
C ASP A 95 1.41 -5.98 -0.18
N HIS A 96 1.49 -6.05 1.13
CA HIS A 96 1.48 -7.30 1.88
C HIS A 96 0.89 -7.07 3.28
N GLY A 97 0.34 -8.13 3.89
CA GLY A 97 -0.16 -7.99 5.26
C GLY A 97 -0.75 -9.25 5.84
N LEU A 98 -0.79 -9.21 7.16
CA LEU A 98 -1.14 -10.33 8.03
C LEU A 98 -2.66 -10.56 8.06
N SER A 99 -3.05 -11.84 8.04
CA SER A 99 -4.41 -12.24 8.41
C SER A 99 -4.74 -11.84 9.86
N PRO A 100 -6.02 -11.70 10.24
CA PRO A 100 -6.41 -11.37 11.61
C PRO A 100 -5.87 -12.34 12.66
N ASP A 101 -5.80 -13.64 12.36
CA ASP A 101 -5.25 -14.70 13.22
C ASP A 101 -3.71 -14.78 13.22
N LYS A 102 -3.04 -13.96 12.40
CA LYS A 102 -1.58 -13.84 12.25
C LYS A 102 -0.88 -15.12 11.73
N LYS A 103 -1.62 -16.05 11.15
CA LYS A 103 -1.06 -17.28 10.60
C LYS A 103 -0.72 -17.19 9.12
N TRP A 104 -1.38 -16.28 8.40
CA TRP A 104 -1.24 -16.10 6.98
C TRP A 104 -0.73 -14.71 6.63
N LEU A 105 -0.05 -14.63 5.52
CA LEU A 105 0.40 -13.41 4.88
C LEU A 105 -0.20 -13.35 3.48
N ALA A 106 -0.90 -12.26 3.15
CA ALA A 106 -1.25 -11.95 1.78
C ALA A 106 -0.16 -11.08 1.18
N ILE A 107 0.13 -11.28 -0.10
CA ILE A 107 1.14 -10.56 -0.86
C ILE A 107 0.63 -10.25 -2.26
N SER A 108 1.10 -9.16 -2.82
CA SER A 108 1.01 -8.88 -4.24
C SER A 108 2.36 -9.19 -4.89
N ASN A 109 2.37 -10.07 -5.90
CA ASN A 109 3.59 -10.43 -6.59
C ASN A 109 3.43 -10.25 -8.10
N ASN A 110 4.43 -9.65 -8.74
CA ASN A 110 4.45 -9.46 -10.17
C ASN A 110 4.75 -10.79 -10.88
N ASN A 111 3.79 -11.30 -11.64
CA ASN A 111 3.96 -12.57 -12.36
C ASN A 111 4.44 -12.33 -13.79
N ARG A 112 5.71 -12.62 -14.08
CA ARG A 112 6.28 -12.51 -15.44
C ARG A 112 5.82 -13.59 -16.39
N ARG A 113 5.06 -14.59 -15.96
CA ARG A 113 4.59 -15.69 -16.81
C ARG A 113 3.29 -15.37 -17.55
N ASP A 114 2.66 -14.23 -17.24
CA ASP A 114 1.48 -13.80 -17.97
C ASP A 114 1.89 -13.32 -19.37
N THR A 115 1.22 -13.86 -20.39
CA THR A 115 1.47 -13.55 -21.82
C THR A 115 0.74 -12.29 -22.28
N SER A 116 0.01 -11.59 -21.39
CA SER A 116 -0.59 -10.30 -21.74
C SER A 116 0.51 -9.26 -21.95
N ASN A 117 0.36 -8.40 -22.96
CA ASN A 117 1.35 -7.36 -23.28
C ASN A 117 1.35 -6.18 -22.28
N LYS A 118 0.80 -6.34 -21.09
CA LYS A 118 0.79 -5.31 -20.04
C LYS A 118 2.10 -5.35 -19.24
N PRO A 119 2.73 -4.21 -18.96
CA PRO A 119 4.06 -4.18 -18.31
C PRO A 119 4.07 -4.57 -16.82
N TYR A 120 2.89 -4.69 -16.18
CA TYR A 120 2.74 -5.04 -14.76
C TYR A 120 1.62 -6.05 -14.58
N HIS A 121 1.97 -7.22 -14.04
CA HIS A 121 1.04 -8.34 -13.87
C HIS A 121 1.00 -8.75 -12.41
N SER A 122 0.70 -7.81 -11.52
CA SER A 122 0.53 -8.09 -10.11
C SER A 122 -0.68 -8.99 -9.90
N ALA A 123 -0.52 -10.02 -9.08
CA ALA A 123 -1.60 -10.89 -8.63
C ALA A 123 -1.50 -11.10 -7.12
N VAL A 124 -2.62 -11.39 -6.48
CA VAL A 124 -2.71 -11.61 -5.04
C VAL A 124 -2.49 -13.09 -4.73
N TYR A 125 -1.61 -13.33 -3.76
CA TYR A 125 -1.29 -14.65 -3.23
C TYR A 125 -1.43 -14.65 -1.71
N ILE A 126 -1.57 -15.83 -1.12
CA ILE A 126 -1.42 -16.07 0.32
C ILE A 126 -0.40 -17.16 0.58
N LEU A 127 0.29 -17.05 1.72
CA LEU A 127 1.24 -18.05 2.22
C LEU A 127 1.26 -18.03 3.74
N PRO A 128 1.81 -19.09 4.41
CA PRO A 128 2.03 -19.05 5.85
C PRO A 128 2.90 -17.86 6.26
N VAL A 129 2.63 -17.23 7.40
CA VAL A 129 3.44 -16.09 7.91
C VAL A 129 4.91 -16.47 8.14
N THR A 130 5.18 -17.75 8.37
CA THR A 130 6.53 -18.31 8.50
C THR A 130 7.28 -18.48 7.18
N GLY A 131 6.59 -18.19 6.06
CA GLY A 131 7.10 -18.40 4.72
C GLY A 131 6.71 -19.76 4.13
N GLY A 132 6.96 -19.92 2.83
CA GLY A 132 6.65 -21.14 2.07
C GLY A 132 6.18 -20.81 0.64
N GLU A 133 5.65 -21.81 -0.06
CA GLU A 133 5.11 -21.63 -1.39
C GLU A 133 3.78 -20.85 -1.35
N PRO A 134 3.65 -19.76 -2.12
CA PRO A 134 2.44 -18.96 -2.16
C PRO A 134 1.35 -19.62 -3.00
N VAL A 135 0.10 -19.46 -2.57
CA VAL A 135 -1.10 -19.89 -3.30
C VAL A 135 -1.71 -18.70 -4.02
N LEU A 136 -1.86 -18.77 -5.33
CA LEU A 136 -2.49 -17.75 -6.16
C LEU A 136 -4.00 -17.68 -5.88
N LEU A 137 -4.51 -16.48 -5.58
CA LEU A 137 -5.94 -16.23 -5.39
C LEU A 137 -6.59 -15.53 -6.57
N THR A 138 -6.02 -14.45 -7.09
CA THR A 138 -6.60 -13.69 -8.20
C THR A 138 -6.11 -14.23 -9.53
N LYS A 139 -7.03 -14.73 -10.36
CA LYS A 139 -6.72 -15.21 -11.71
C LYS A 139 -6.52 -14.08 -12.71
N ASN A 140 -7.21 -12.96 -12.48
CA ASN A 140 -7.11 -11.78 -13.31
C ASN A 140 -6.05 -10.83 -12.75
N SER A 141 -5.30 -10.15 -13.64
CA SER A 141 -4.25 -9.18 -13.29
C SER A 141 -4.40 -7.88 -14.12
N PRO A 142 -3.93 -6.74 -13.63
CA PRO A 142 -3.31 -6.55 -12.33
C PRO A 142 -4.31 -6.60 -11.15
N SER A 143 -3.83 -7.06 -10.01
CA SER A 143 -4.53 -7.06 -8.73
C SER A 143 -3.52 -6.79 -7.60
N TYR A 144 -3.85 -5.84 -6.70
CA TYR A 144 -2.98 -5.33 -5.63
C TYR A 144 -3.69 -5.51 -4.30
N TRP A 145 -3.13 -6.34 -3.43
CA TRP A 145 -3.71 -6.62 -2.12
C TRP A 145 -3.63 -5.40 -1.18
N HIS A 146 -4.66 -5.21 -0.33
CA HIS A 146 -4.64 -4.16 0.68
C HIS A 146 -5.21 -4.58 2.03
N GLY A 147 -6.20 -5.48 2.10
CA GLY A 147 -6.82 -5.78 3.38
C GLY A 147 -7.38 -7.20 3.52
N TRP A 148 -7.52 -7.63 4.78
CA TRP A 148 -8.21 -8.84 5.20
C TRP A 148 -9.52 -8.48 5.91
N SER A 149 -10.60 -9.20 5.62
CA SER A 149 -11.79 -9.15 6.47
C SER A 149 -11.48 -9.65 7.89
N MET A 150 -12.17 -9.14 8.89
CA MET A 150 -11.87 -9.46 10.29
C MET A 150 -12.12 -10.92 10.66
N ASP A 151 -12.96 -11.63 9.91
CA ASP A 151 -13.17 -13.08 10.04
C ASP A 151 -12.10 -13.91 9.31
N GLY A 152 -11.18 -13.27 8.60
CA GLY A 152 -10.10 -13.89 7.85
C GLY A 152 -10.53 -14.65 6.59
N LYS A 153 -11.78 -14.48 6.13
CA LYS A 153 -12.35 -15.27 5.01
C LYS A 153 -12.32 -14.56 3.67
N THR A 154 -12.11 -13.24 3.67
CA THR A 154 -12.17 -12.43 2.45
C THR A 154 -10.98 -11.48 2.40
N LEU A 155 -10.44 -11.30 1.21
CA LEU A 155 -9.44 -10.28 0.91
C LEU A 155 -10.09 -9.13 0.14
N THR A 156 -9.62 -7.91 0.40
CA THR A 156 -9.91 -6.76 -0.44
C THR A 156 -8.64 -6.27 -1.13
N TYR A 157 -8.81 -5.82 -2.36
CA TYR A 157 -7.70 -5.43 -3.22
C TYR A 157 -8.13 -4.41 -4.26
N CYS A 158 -7.19 -3.64 -4.79
CA CYS A 158 -7.37 -2.80 -5.96
C CYS A 158 -7.07 -3.61 -7.23
N ALA A 159 -7.89 -3.46 -8.26
CA ALA A 159 -7.64 -4.15 -9.52
C ALA A 159 -8.12 -3.36 -10.74
N GLU A 160 -7.33 -3.44 -11.83
CA GLU A 160 -7.75 -2.89 -13.11
C GLU A 160 -8.60 -3.92 -13.86
N ARG A 161 -9.86 -3.56 -14.07
CA ARG A 161 -10.79 -4.27 -14.97
C ARG A 161 -11.49 -3.24 -15.85
N ASN A 162 -11.64 -3.57 -17.12
CA ASN A 162 -12.29 -2.67 -18.08
C ASN A 162 -11.65 -1.27 -18.16
N ASN A 163 -10.31 -1.19 -18.05
CA ASN A 163 -9.51 0.04 -18.06
C ASN A 163 -9.81 1.02 -16.89
N ASN A 164 -10.34 0.52 -15.78
CA ASN A 164 -10.52 1.28 -14.55
C ASN A 164 -10.02 0.52 -13.35
N TYR A 165 -9.44 1.24 -12.38
CA TYR A 165 -9.01 0.69 -11.10
C TYR A 165 -10.12 0.86 -10.07
N ASP A 166 -10.58 -0.26 -9.53
CA ASP A 166 -11.66 -0.33 -8.55
C ASP A 166 -11.32 -1.27 -7.40
N ILE A 167 -12.14 -1.18 -6.36
CA ILE A 167 -12.05 -2.06 -5.20
C ILE A 167 -12.79 -3.37 -5.50
N TYR A 168 -12.11 -4.46 -5.23
CA TYR A 168 -12.63 -5.82 -5.35
C TYR A 168 -12.46 -6.62 -4.07
N THR A 169 -13.24 -7.67 -3.93
CA THR A 169 -13.07 -8.68 -2.89
C THR A 169 -13.04 -10.08 -3.49
N ILE A 170 -12.35 -11.00 -2.80
CA ILE A 170 -12.28 -12.42 -3.16
C ILE A 170 -12.21 -13.26 -1.89
N SER A 171 -12.80 -14.47 -1.91
CA SER A 171 -12.64 -15.46 -0.82
C SER A 171 -11.18 -15.91 -0.70
N VAL A 172 -10.72 -16.21 0.51
CA VAL A 172 -9.41 -16.87 0.74
C VAL A 172 -9.32 -18.24 0.12
N ASP A 173 -10.46 -18.89 -0.17
CA ASP A 173 -10.55 -20.16 -0.89
C ASP A 173 -10.49 -19.95 -2.43
N GLY A 174 -10.34 -18.71 -2.89
CA GLY A 174 -10.41 -18.34 -4.29
C GLY A 174 -11.85 -18.23 -4.80
N GLY A 175 -12.03 -18.37 -6.12
CA GLY A 175 -13.33 -18.29 -6.77
C GLY A 175 -13.54 -17.03 -7.59
N GLU A 176 -14.78 -16.51 -7.62
CA GLU A 176 -15.11 -15.29 -8.36
C GLU A 176 -14.80 -14.02 -7.55
N GLU A 177 -14.26 -13.03 -8.24
CA GLU A 177 -14.06 -11.70 -7.68
C GLU A 177 -15.36 -10.89 -7.70
N LYS A 178 -15.61 -10.13 -6.63
CA LYS A 178 -16.74 -9.21 -6.53
C LYS A 178 -16.23 -7.77 -6.59
N ARG A 179 -16.67 -7.00 -7.58
CA ARG A 179 -16.41 -5.56 -7.70
C ARG A 179 -17.29 -4.80 -6.71
N LEU A 180 -16.69 -3.88 -5.93
CA LEU A 180 -17.39 -3.07 -4.92
C LEU A 180 -17.58 -1.61 -5.35
N THR A 181 -16.66 -1.06 -6.15
CA THR A 181 -16.77 0.31 -6.67
C THR A 181 -16.85 0.31 -8.20
N THR A 182 -17.49 1.36 -8.76
CA THR A 182 -17.78 1.46 -10.19
C THR A 182 -17.68 2.90 -10.71
N THR A 183 -16.93 3.77 -10.05
CA THR A 183 -16.73 5.16 -10.49
C THR A 183 -15.70 5.21 -11.63
N ASP A 184 -15.79 6.24 -12.48
CA ASP A 184 -14.88 6.39 -13.64
C ASP A 184 -13.44 6.78 -13.28
N ASN A 185 -13.16 7.01 -11.99
CA ASN A 185 -11.84 7.39 -11.49
C ASN A 185 -11.27 6.30 -10.58
N LEU A 186 -9.97 6.41 -10.31
CA LEU A 186 -9.24 5.50 -9.45
C LEU A 186 -9.85 5.41 -8.05
N ASP A 187 -10.17 4.19 -7.65
CA ASP A 187 -10.42 3.77 -6.27
C ASP A 187 -9.34 2.75 -5.86
N ASP A 188 -8.64 3.00 -4.76
CA ASP A 188 -7.47 2.21 -4.36
C ASP A 188 -7.32 2.11 -2.83
N GLY A 189 -6.36 1.32 -2.35
CA GLY A 189 -5.96 1.20 -0.96
C GLY A 189 -7.06 0.77 0.01
N PRO A 190 -7.88 -0.27 -0.32
CA PRO A 190 -8.97 -0.67 0.54
C PRO A 190 -8.50 -1.43 1.78
N ASP A 191 -8.89 -1.00 2.98
CA ASP A 191 -8.62 -1.70 4.23
C ASP A 191 -9.89 -1.83 5.10
N TYR A 192 -10.09 -2.99 5.71
CA TYR A 192 -11.26 -3.24 6.55
C TYR A 192 -11.15 -2.50 7.90
N SER A 193 -12.28 -1.94 8.37
CA SER A 193 -12.39 -1.53 9.77
C SER A 193 -12.25 -2.73 10.69
N THR A 194 -11.63 -2.52 11.86
CA THR A 194 -11.42 -3.59 12.86
C THR A 194 -12.70 -4.11 13.50
N ASP A 195 -13.82 -3.36 13.40
CA ASP A 195 -15.14 -3.85 13.78
C ASP A 195 -15.89 -4.58 12.65
N GLY A 196 -15.26 -4.71 11.46
CA GLY A 196 -15.78 -5.43 10.31
C GLY A 196 -16.97 -4.78 9.60
N LYS A 197 -17.30 -3.50 9.89
CA LYS A 197 -18.47 -2.83 9.30
C LYS A 197 -18.18 -2.08 8.01
N TYR A 198 -16.96 -1.58 7.87
CA TYR A 198 -16.56 -0.70 6.78
C TYR A 198 -15.33 -1.19 6.05
N ILE A 199 -15.18 -0.72 4.82
CA ILE A 199 -13.92 -0.69 4.07
C ILE A 199 -13.57 0.78 3.89
N TYR A 200 -12.38 1.18 4.37
CA TYR A 200 -11.77 2.48 4.07
C TYR A 200 -11.00 2.36 2.76
N PHE A 201 -11.02 3.40 1.96
CA PHE A 201 -10.31 3.41 0.68
C PHE A 201 -10.01 4.84 0.26
N ASN A 202 -9.13 5.01 -0.70
CA ASN A 202 -8.93 6.30 -1.34
C ASN A 202 -9.65 6.33 -2.69
N SER A 203 -10.18 7.52 -3.03
CA SER A 203 -10.93 7.72 -4.26
C SER A 203 -10.74 9.13 -4.81
N TYR A 204 -10.62 9.22 -6.13
CA TYR A 204 -10.52 10.50 -6.86
C TYR A 204 -11.88 11.02 -7.32
N ARG A 205 -13.00 10.39 -6.95
CA ARG A 205 -14.37 10.71 -7.42
C ARG A 205 -14.85 12.14 -7.13
N SER A 206 -14.25 12.81 -6.14
CA SER A 206 -14.57 14.22 -5.81
C SER A 206 -13.61 15.23 -6.44
N GLY A 207 -12.72 14.82 -7.36
CA GLY A 207 -11.77 15.69 -8.05
C GLY A 207 -10.42 15.85 -7.35
N HIS A 208 -10.27 15.31 -6.13
CA HIS A 208 -9.04 15.14 -5.38
C HIS A 208 -8.97 13.74 -4.79
N MET A 209 -7.75 13.26 -4.49
CA MET A 209 -7.58 11.97 -3.83
C MET A 209 -7.88 12.11 -2.34
N HIS A 210 -9.01 11.56 -1.92
CA HIS A 210 -9.51 11.62 -0.56
C HIS A 210 -9.72 10.23 0.05
N ILE A 211 -9.73 10.18 1.39
CA ILE A 211 -10.14 8.99 2.12
C ILE A 211 -11.66 8.93 2.15
N TRP A 212 -12.17 7.76 1.83
CA TRP A 212 -13.58 7.39 1.85
C TRP A 212 -13.77 6.14 2.69
N ARG A 213 -15.00 5.85 3.07
CA ARG A 213 -15.40 4.55 3.57
C ARG A 213 -16.72 4.11 2.92
N MET A 214 -16.96 2.82 2.90
CA MET A 214 -18.21 2.21 2.47
C MET A 214 -18.53 1.01 3.37
N HIS A 215 -19.77 0.52 3.36
CA HIS A 215 -20.06 -0.78 3.95
C HIS A 215 -19.31 -1.90 3.22
N THR A 216 -19.12 -3.06 3.88
CA THR A 216 -18.33 -4.17 3.33
C THR A 216 -18.96 -4.82 2.09
N ASP A 217 -20.21 -4.53 1.80
CA ASP A 217 -20.90 -4.93 0.58
C ASP A 217 -20.73 -3.98 -0.60
N GLY A 218 -20.06 -2.81 -0.37
CA GLY A 218 -19.83 -1.72 -1.32
C GLY A 218 -20.85 -0.58 -1.24
N SER A 219 -21.89 -0.70 -0.39
CA SER A 219 -22.95 0.30 -0.28
C SER A 219 -22.53 1.53 0.57
N ASN A 220 -23.27 2.64 0.40
CA ASN A 220 -23.18 3.87 1.19
C ASN A 220 -21.75 4.46 1.29
N PRO A 221 -21.09 4.81 0.17
CA PRO A 221 -19.79 5.46 0.21
C PRO A 221 -19.90 6.86 0.84
N GLU A 222 -19.01 7.14 1.81
CA GLU A 222 -18.93 8.40 2.56
C GLU A 222 -17.52 8.97 2.47
N GLN A 223 -17.39 10.24 2.09
CA GLN A 223 -16.10 10.97 2.10
C GLN A 223 -15.71 11.35 3.52
N LEU A 224 -14.44 11.18 3.88
CA LEU A 224 -13.94 11.46 5.23
C LEU A 224 -12.93 12.61 5.28
N THR A 225 -12.21 12.90 4.19
CA THR A 225 -11.27 14.02 4.10
C THR A 225 -11.71 15.02 3.02
N PHE A 226 -11.45 16.33 3.26
CA PHE A 226 -11.97 17.41 2.43
C PHE A 226 -10.94 18.52 2.19
N ASP A 227 -9.68 18.29 2.56
CA ASP A 227 -8.58 19.25 2.42
C ASP A 227 -7.91 19.15 1.03
N ASP A 228 -6.96 20.06 0.76
CA ASP A 228 -6.27 20.15 -0.54
C ASP A 228 -5.10 19.14 -0.70
N TYR A 229 -4.91 18.23 0.26
CA TYR A 229 -3.89 17.19 0.16
C TYR A 229 -4.38 15.99 -0.65
N SER A 230 -3.45 15.29 -1.32
CA SER A 230 -3.75 13.95 -1.84
C SER A 230 -3.57 12.93 -0.71
N ASN A 231 -4.68 12.40 -0.19
CA ASN A 231 -4.73 11.51 0.98
C ASN A 231 -4.83 10.04 0.54
N TRP A 232 -3.92 9.18 1.06
CA TRP A 232 -3.77 7.79 0.62
C TRP A 232 -3.62 6.82 1.79
N PHE A 233 -4.01 5.55 1.58
CA PHE A 233 -3.73 4.40 2.44
C PHE A 233 -4.18 4.59 3.89
N ALA A 234 -5.49 4.61 4.09
CA ALA A 234 -6.12 4.73 5.40
C ALA A 234 -6.11 3.40 6.14
N HIS A 235 -5.34 3.30 7.21
CA HIS A 235 -5.24 2.11 8.05
C HIS A 235 -5.90 2.33 9.40
N PRO A 236 -7.01 1.63 9.72
CA PRO A 236 -7.66 1.71 11.02
C PRO A 236 -6.81 1.09 12.13
N SER A 237 -6.88 1.68 13.32
CA SER A 237 -6.21 1.13 14.50
C SER A 237 -6.90 -0.15 15.00
N PRO A 238 -6.18 -1.08 15.66
CA PRO A 238 -6.77 -2.28 16.24
C PRO A 238 -7.93 -2.04 17.21
N ASP A 239 -7.92 -0.92 17.95
CA ASP A 239 -8.99 -0.53 18.87
C ASP A 239 -10.17 0.21 18.21
N ASN A 240 -10.14 0.34 16.87
CA ASN A 240 -11.15 1.01 16.04
C ASN A 240 -11.47 2.47 16.46
N LYS A 241 -10.47 3.20 16.99
CA LYS A 241 -10.64 4.61 17.37
C LYS A 241 -10.02 5.58 16.38
N TRP A 242 -9.05 5.13 15.62
CA TRP A 242 -8.20 5.96 14.78
C TRP A 242 -8.05 5.42 13.38
N ILE A 243 -7.79 6.31 12.44
CA ILE A 243 -7.21 5.98 11.14
C ILE A 243 -5.91 6.75 10.99
N VAL A 244 -4.82 6.07 10.65
CA VAL A 244 -3.60 6.71 10.15
C VAL A 244 -3.59 6.66 8.62
N TYR A 245 -3.11 7.72 7.99
CA TYR A 245 -2.96 7.80 6.54
C TYR A 245 -1.83 8.74 6.14
N ILE A 246 -1.38 8.64 4.90
CA ILE A 246 -0.36 9.53 4.32
C ILE A 246 -1.04 10.64 3.52
N ALA A 247 -0.56 11.87 3.68
CA ALA A 247 -0.97 13.03 2.92
C ALA A 247 0.21 13.58 2.12
N TYR A 248 0.07 13.62 0.80
CA TYR A 248 1.00 14.30 -0.10
C TYR A 248 0.71 15.80 -0.05
N ILE A 249 1.75 16.60 0.08
CA ILE A 249 1.63 18.06 0.25
C ILE A 249 1.15 18.73 -1.04
N THR A 250 1.52 18.14 -2.19
CA THR A 250 1.05 18.58 -3.50
C THR A 250 -0.04 17.65 -4.02
N ASP A 251 -0.93 18.17 -4.86
CA ASP A 251 -1.92 17.33 -5.54
C ASP A 251 -1.23 16.43 -6.57
N GLU A 252 -1.11 15.15 -6.24
CA GLU A 252 -0.57 14.10 -7.11
C GLU A 252 -1.65 13.47 -8.02
N LYS A 253 -2.86 14.01 -7.98
CA LYS A 253 -4.06 13.52 -8.70
C LYS A 253 -4.34 12.05 -8.36
N GLN A 254 -4.25 11.18 -9.36
CA GLN A 254 -4.49 9.74 -9.21
C GLN A 254 -3.18 8.94 -9.05
N ASN A 255 -2.13 9.56 -8.50
CA ASN A 255 -0.82 8.92 -8.30
C ASN A 255 -0.37 9.01 -6.84
N HIS A 256 0.36 7.99 -6.40
CA HIS A 256 1.00 7.91 -5.09
C HIS A 256 2.50 7.64 -5.24
N LEU A 257 3.21 8.61 -5.83
CA LEU A 257 4.60 8.44 -6.24
C LEU A 257 5.57 8.36 -5.06
N PHE A 258 6.65 7.59 -5.23
CA PHE A 258 7.81 7.63 -4.36
C PHE A 258 8.56 8.99 -4.51
N GLY A 259 9.24 9.42 -3.44
CA GLY A 259 10.13 10.57 -3.52
C GLY A 259 9.40 11.91 -3.47
N LYS A 260 8.34 12.00 -2.70
CA LYS A 260 7.53 13.20 -2.53
C LYS A 260 7.62 13.75 -1.11
N GLN A 261 7.20 15.00 -0.98
CA GLN A 261 6.98 15.63 0.33
C GLN A 261 5.63 15.16 0.88
N VAL A 262 5.66 14.49 2.01
CA VAL A 262 4.49 13.89 2.64
C VAL A 262 4.48 14.12 4.14
N LYS A 263 3.35 13.89 4.77
CA LYS A 263 3.21 13.79 6.23
C LYS A 263 2.25 12.67 6.58
N LEU A 264 2.36 12.13 7.79
CA LEU A 264 1.37 11.21 8.35
C LEU A 264 0.33 12.01 9.13
N ARG A 265 -0.92 11.61 8.99
CA ARG A 265 -2.06 12.22 9.65
C ARG A 265 -2.89 11.17 10.38
N LEU A 266 -3.55 11.61 11.44
CA LEU A 266 -4.39 10.76 12.29
C LEU A 266 -5.79 11.36 12.36
N MET A 267 -6.79 10.57 12.02
CA MET A 267 -8.21 10.92 12.18
C MET A 267 -8.79 10.16 13.37
N ASN A 268 -9.50 10.87 14.24
CA ASN A 268 -10.37 10.27 15.26
C ASN A 268 -11.68 9.80 14.62
N LEU A 269 -12.03 8.52 14.77
CA LEU A 269 -13.23 7.96 14.15
C LEU A 269 -14.55 8.41 14.80
N ALA A 270 -14.51 8.85 16.06
CA ALA A 270 -15.73 9.27 16.78
C ALA A 270 -16.21 10.66 16.33
N ASP A 271 -15.29 11.62 16.15
CA ASP A 271 -15.62 13.01 15.84
C ASP A 271 -15.03 13.50 14.53
N LYS A 272 -14.29 12.64 13.81
CA LYS A 272 -13.60 12.91 12.54
C LYS A 272 -12.58 14.06 12.59
N THR A 273 -12.13 14.44 13.78
CA THR A 273 -11.04 15.40 13.93
C THR A 273 -9.73 14.81 13.40
N ILE A 274 -8.96 15.65 12.69
CA ILE A 274 -7.70 15.26 12.05
C ILE A 274 -6.56 16.05 12.66
N LYS A 275 -5.45 15.37 12.98
CA LYS A 275 -4.19 16.01 13.38
C LYS A 275 -3.02 15.50 12.55
N ASP A 276 -2.04 16.35 12.34
CA ASP A 276 -0.76 15.94 11.77
C ASP A 276 0.05 15.16 12.82
N LEU A 277 0.53 13.97 12.47
CA LEU A 277 1.39 13.15 13.33
C LEU A 277 2.86 13.46 13.15
N THR A 278 3.26 13.91 11.96
CA THR A 278 4.66 14.21 11.64
C THR A 278 4.78 15.58 11.01
N PRO A 279 5.96 16.25 11.11
CA PRO A 279 6.35 17.26 10.15
C PRO A 279 6.34 16.68 8.73
N VAL A 280 6.49 17.54 7.72
CA VAL A 280 6.70 17.12 6.33
C VAL A 280 8.05 16.43 6.21
N PHE A 281 8.10 15.30 5.50
CA PHE A 281 9.32 14.53 5.25
C PHE A 281 9.34 13.96 3.83
N TYR A 282 10.49 13.47 3.39
CA TYR A 282 10.65 12.83 2.09
C TYR A 282 10.20 11.36 2.18
N GLY A 283 9.13 11.02 1.44
CA GLY A 283 8.43 9.73 1.53
C GLY A 283 7.63 9.43 0.26
N GLY A 284 6.38 9.04 0.45
CA GLY A 284 5.45 8.66 -0.61
C GLY A 284 5.18 7.17 -0.64
N GLN A 285 5.06 6.59 -1.84
CA GLN A 285 4.89 5.14 -1.98
C GLN A 285 6.00 4.39 -1.23
N GLY A 286 5.62 3.36 -0.49
CA GLY A 286 6.51 2.59 0.40
C GLY A 286 6.57 3.11 1.83
N THR A 287 6.07 4.31 2.12
CA THR A 287 6.09 4.87 3.48
C THR A 287 5.18 4.11 4.44
N ILE A 288 3.89 3.93 4.08
CA ILE A 288 2.86 3.31 4.93
C ILE A 288 1.74 2.68 4.06
N ASN A 289 2.09 1.94 3.04
CA ASN A 289 1.13 1.33 2.11
C ASN A 289 0.30 0.19 2.72
N VAL A 290 0.70 -0.32 3.88
CA VAL A 290 0.12 -1.49 4.51
C VAL A 290 -0.23 -1.21 5.97
N PRO A 291 -1.14 -1.99 6.60
CA PRO A 291 -1.46 -1.85 8.01
C PRO A 291 -0.20 -1.94 8.90
N SER A 292 0.09 -0.86 9.62
CA SER A 292 1.38 -0.69 10.32
C SER A 292 1.22 -0.44 11.82
N TRP A 293 0.05 -0.67 12.39
CA TRP A 293 -0.24 -0.46 13.80
C TRP A 293 0.38 -1.52 14.69
N SER A 294 0.90 -1.10 15.86
CA SER A 294 1.14 -2.03 16.98
C SER A 294 -0.18 -2.58 17.51
N ALA A 295 -0.16 -3.80 18.07
CA ALA A 295 -1.36 -4.48 18.55
C ALA A 295 -2.11 -3.70 19.65
N ASP A 296 -1.43 -2.86 20.43
CA ASP A 296 -2.00 -2.03 21.49
C ASP A 296 -2.53 -0.67 20.99
N SER A 297 -2.55 -0.42 19.69
CA SER A 297 -2.99 0.82 19.03
C SER A 297 -2.23 2.08 19.44
N LYS A 298 -1.04 1.96 20.04
CA LYS A 298 -0.27 3.12 20.52
C LYS A 298 0.79 3.58 19.55
N LYS A 299 1.25 2.69 18.67
CA LYS A 299 2.34 3.00 17.74
C LYS A 299 1.99 2.60 16.31
N ILE A 300 2.61 3.32 15.39
CA ILE A 300 2.63 2.96 13.96
C ILE A 300 4.07 2.81 13.50
N ALA A 301 4.30 1.93 12.53
CA ALA A 301 5.57 1.86 11.82
C ALA A 301 5.46 2.56 10.46
N PHE A 302 6.51 3.22 10.02
CA PHE A 302 6.59 3.87 8.72
C PHE A 302 8.03 4.00 8.24
N VAL A 303 8.21 4.30 6.96
CA VAL A 303 9.54 4.57 6.39
C VAL A 303 9.60 5.98 5.85
N SER A 304 10.62 6.73 6.27
CA SER A 304 11.04 7.96 5.60
C SER A 304 12.36 7.71 4.85
N TYR A 305 12.68 8.59 3.91
CA TYR A 305 13.84 8.39 3.06
C TYR A 305 14.72 9.63 2.99
N SER A 306 15.98 9.42 2.62
CA SER A 306 16.83 10.46 2.07
C SER A 306 17.56 9.94 0.84
N VAL A 307 17.83 10.80 -0.11
CA VAL A 307 18.63 10.51 -1.30
C VAL A 307 20.05 11.02 -1.06
N LYS A 308 21.06 10.27 -1.52
CA LYS A 308 22.47 10.72 -1.46
C LYS A 308 22.77 11.82 -2.45
#